data_c4a0e416ce5fe2925bbd5980f1bdea1b
#
_entry.id   c4a0e416ce5fe2925bbd5980f1bdea1b
#
_cell.length_a   1.000
_cell.length_b   1.000
_cell.length_c   1.000
_cell.angle_alpha   90.00
_cell.angle_beta   90.00
_cell.angle_gamma   90.00
#
_symmetry.space_group_name_H-M   'P 1'
#
loop_
_entity.id
_entity.type
_entity.pdbx_description
1 polymer ?
#
loop_
_entity_poly.entity_id
_entity_poly.type
_entity_poly.pdbx_seq_one_letter_code
_entity_poly.pdbx_strand_id
1 'polypeptide(L)'
;MRITQVFLSVNDNSVYTEFVEPVVAQWHRVIPGVRVTLLWCDHRLPPHSWESIPGLDDVHVVVNVPDLVNIPTAITALWARYFFASLISAPGDVSIISDVDMFPLSRDYFVHQLEAVPSDTYAHLHANVPAYGRIPSCYHVASAANFRAVLGLEKGSWTESMLKVWASRKHADGWFCDEDFATCQMQASRHTFYMPSRRHQFDRIDRDLYYDVEMLSLGAYYDLHAPRPYHEHAAKIQSILQAVPGETRPALGHDILAYRVL
;
A
#
# COMPACT_ATOMS: atom_id res chain seq x y z
N MET A 1 16.86 0.26 3.82
CA MET A 1 16.05 -0.99 3.65
C MET A 1 15.75 -1.24 2.18
N ARG A 2 15.37 -2.48 1.81
CA ARG A 2 15.03 -2.84 0.45
C ARG A 2 13.69 -3.59 0.45
N ILE A 3 12.70 -3.11 -0.32
CA ILE A 3 11.41 -3.78 -0.46
C ILE A 3 11.62 -5.10 -1.22
N THR A 4 11.16 -6.20 -0.64
CA THR A 4 11.21 -7.55 -1.21
C THR A 4 9.83 -8.13 -1.49
N GLN A 5 8.78 -7.54 -0.89
CA GLN A 5 7.41 -8.02 -1.03
C GLN A 5 6.40 -6.86 -1.04
N VAL A 6 5.37 -7.01 -1.87
CA VAL A 6 4.20 -6.12 -1.94
C VAL A 6 2.98 -6.88 -1.48
N PHE A 7 2.19 -6.28 -0.59
CA PHE A 7 0.88 -6.78 -0.20
C PHE A 7 -0.21 -5.89 -0.78
N LEU A 8 -1.07 -6.52 -1.57
CA LEU A 8 -2.31 -5.95 -2.10
C LEU A 8 -3.50 -6.66 -1.45
N SER A 9 -4.65 -6.03 -1.39
CA SER A 9 -5.87 -6.67 -0.88
C SER A 9 -7.09 -6.19 -1.66
N VAL A 10 -8.00 -7.12 -1.92
CA VAL A 10 -9.28 -6.86 -2.58
C VAL A 10 -10.37 -7.76 -2.00
N ASN A 11 -11.61 -7.35 -2.20
CA ASN A 11 -12.78 -8.20 -2.07
C ASN A 11 -13.41 -8.45 -3.47
N ASP A 12 -14.59 -9.03 -3.53
CA ASP A 12 -15.28 -9.36 -4.78
C ASP A 12 -15.86 -8.16 -5.55
N ASN A 13 -15.61 -6.94 -5.10
CA ASN A 13 -16.05 -5.75 -5.80
C ASN A 13 -15.28 -5.59 -7.13
N SER A 14 -15.99 -5.75 -8.25
CA SER A 14 -15.43 -5.67 -9.60
C SER A 14 -14.71 -4.36 -9.88
N VAL A 15 -15.15 -3.28 -9.25
CA VAL A 15 -14.51 -1.96 -9.34
C VAL A 15 -13.03 -1.99 -8.92
N TYR A 16 -12.64 -2.92 -8.04
CA TYR A 16 -11.25 -3.08 -7.57
C TYR A 16 -10.54 -4.29 -8.19
N THR A 17 -11.26 -5.38 -8.45
CA THR A 17 -10.64 -6.61 -8.98
C THR A 17 -10.03 -6.43 -10.37
N GLU A 18 -10.56 -5.50 -11.16
CA GLU A 18 -10.03 -5.15 -12.48
C GLU A 18 -8.61 -4.55 -12.45
N PHE A 19 -8.18 -4.01 -11.30
CA PHE A 19 -6.84 -3.42 -11.14
C PHE A 19 -5.76 -4.45 -10.83
N VAL A 20 -6.11 -5.68 -10.45
CA VAL A 20 -5.13 -6.66 -9.94
C VAL A 20 -4.01 -6.90 -10.93
N GLU A 21 -4.35 -7.31 -12.17
CA GLU A 21 -3.33 -7.61 -13.18
C GLU A 21 -2.46 -6.39 -13.54
N PRO A 22 -3.02 -5.22 -13.88
CA PRO A 22 -2.20 -4.08 -14.26
C PRO A 22 -1.36 -3.51 -13.11
N VAL A 23 -1.82 -3.55 -11.85
CA VAL A 23 -1.01 -3.07 -10.72
C VAL A 23 0.12 -4.03 -10.37
N VAL A 24 -0.10 -5.35 -10.48
CA VAL A 24 0.96 -6.36 -10.31
C VAL A 24 2.07 -6.14 -11.34
N ALA A 25 1.70 -6.00 -12.61
CA ALA A 25 2.66 -5.72 -13.69
C ALA A 25 3.47 -4.43 -13.42
N GLN A 26 2.82 -3.39 -12.90
CA GLN A 26 3.47 -2.12 -12.62
C GLN A 26 4.43 -2.21 -11.41
N TRP A 27 4.10 -2.98 -10.37
CA TRP A 27 5.03 -3.22 -9.27
C TRP A 27 6.31 -3.93 -9.73
N HIS A 28 6.21 -4.94 -10.60
CA HIS A 28 7.39 -5.59 -11.18
C HIS A 28 8.22 -4.68 -12.07
N ARG A 29 7.57 -3.74 -12.77
CA ARG A 29 8.28 -2.74 -13.56
C ARG A 29 9.11 -1.80 -12.69
N VAL A 30 8.56 -1.34 -11.57
CA VAL A 30 9.23 -0.39 -10.65
C VAL A 30 10.23 -1.11 -9.76
N ILE A 31 9.91 -2.32 -9.27
CA ILE A 31 10.80 -3.12 -8.41
C ILE A 31 10.97 -4.52 -9.02
N PRO A 32 11.90 -4.70 -9.96
CA PRO A 32 12.15 -6.01 -10.57
C PRO A 32 12.48 -7.08 -9.54
N GLY A 33 11.80 -8.22 -9.62
CA GLY A 33 11.98 -9.35 -8.73
C GLY A 33 11.35 -9.18 -7.33
N VAL A 34 10.51 -8.16 -7.13
CA VAL A 34 9.67 -8.08 -5.94
C VAL A 34 8.62 -9.19 -5.99
N ARG A 35 8.31 -9.80 -4.84
CA ARG A 35 7.16 -10.72 -4.73
C ARG A 35 5.88 -9.91 -4.54
N VAL A 36 4.81 -10.31 -5.23
CA VAL A 36 3.50 -9.69 -5.05
C VAL A 36 2.52 -10.71 -4.48
N THR A 37 1.99 -10.41 -3.32
CA THR A 37 0.99 -11.23 -2.62
C THR A 37 -0.34 -10.50 -2.61
N LEU A 38 -1.39 -11.18 -3.08
CA LEU A 38 -2.76 -10.69 -3.08
C LEU A 38 -3.55 -11.35 -1.96
N LEU A 39 -4.24 -10.55 -1.16
CA LEU A 39 -5.16 -10.99 -0.12
C LEU A 39 -6.59 -10.87 -0.65
N TRP A 40 -7.22 -12.01 -0.89
CA TRP A 40 -8.60 -12.10 -1.31
C TRP A 40 -9.53 -12.15 -0.09
N CYS A 41 -10.26 -11.09 0.15
CA CYS A 41 -11.10 -10.92 1.34
C CYS A 41 -12.57 -11.13 1.00
N ASP A 42 -12.94 -12.38 0.73
CA ASP A 42 -14.30 -12.77 0.41
C ASP A 42 -14.60 -14.21 0.84
N HIS A 43 -15.89 -14.56 0.93
CA HIS A 43 -16.35 -15.93 1.21
C HIS A 43 -16.31 -16.83 -0.04
N ARG A 44 -16.28 -16.25 -1.22
CA ARG A 44 -16.12 -16.95 -2.51
C ARG A 44 -14.65 -17.16 -2.82
N LEU A 45 -14.38 -18.14 -3.66
CA LEU A 45 -13.01 -18.33 -4.17
C LEU A 45 -12.62 -17.18 -5.11
N PRO A 46 -11.33 -16.83 -5.16
CA PRO A 46 -10.84 -15.87 -6.13
C PRO A 46 -11.05 -16.36 -7.56
N PRO A 47 -11.10 -15.47 -8.55
CA PRO A 47 -11.17 -15.86 -9.95
C PRO A 47 -10.00 -16.77 -10.36
N HIS A 48 -10.27 -17.90 -11.00
CA HIS A 48 -9.23 -18.81 -11.50
C HIS A 48 -8.24 -18.14 -12.46
N SER A 49 -8.67 -17.11 -13.19
CA SER A 49 -7.80 -16.33 -14.07
C SER A 49 -6.61 -15.70 -13.35
N TRP A 50 -6.69 -15.50 -12.05
CA TRP A 50 -5.60 -14.90 -11.27
C TRP A 50 -4.41 -15.85 -11.07
N GLU A 51 -4.62 -17.15 -11.15
CA GLU A 51 -3.52 -18.13 -11.11
C GLU A 51 -2.56 -17.97 -12.31
N SER A 52 -3.01 -17.31 -13.38
CA SER A 52 -2.23 -17.06 -14.57
C SER A 52 -1.72 -15.62 -14.71
N ILE A 53 -1.95 -14.74 -13.72
CA ILE A 53 -1.43 -13.37 -13.78
C ILE A 53 0.10 -13.41 -13.62
N PRO A 54 0.86 -12.96 -14.63
CA PRO A 54 2.32 -12.95 -14.54
C PRO A 54 2.80 -12.07 -13.39
N GLY A 55 3.63 -12.66 -12.52
CA GLY A 55 4.21 -11.94 -11.39
C GLY A 55 3.32 -11.84 -10.14
N LEU A 56 2.12 -12.42 -10.16
CA LEU A 56 1.36 -12.64 -8.94
C LEU A 56 1.86 -13.94 -8.29
N ASP A 57 2.63 -13.81 -7.21
CA ASP A 57 3.34 -14.94 -6.61
C ASP A 57 2.43 -15.78 -5.71
N ASP A 58 1.56 -15.12 -4.95
CA ASP A 58 0.67 -15.77 -3.99
C ASP A 58 -0.70 -15.10 -3.92
N VAL A 59 -1.75 -15.92 -3.80
CA VAL A 59 -3.11 -15.47 -3.47
C VAL A 59 -3.54 -16.13 -2.15
N HIS A 60 -3.70 -15.33 -1.11
CA HIS A 60 -4.20 -15.82 0.17
C HIS A 60 -5.68 -15.46 0.34
N VAL A 61 -6.48 -16.47 0.63
CA VAL A 61 -7.92 -16.28 0.93
C VAL A 61 -8.07 -15.91 2.40
N VAL A 62 -8.62 -14.73 2.65
CA VAL A 62 -8.91 -14.20 3.97
C VAL A 62 -10.41 -14.28 4.21
N VAL A 63 -10.85 -15.27 4.95
CA VAL A 63 -12.26 -15.48 5.25
C VAL A 63 -12.60 -14.90 6.62
N ASN A 64 -13.68 -14.12 6.69
CA ASN A 64 -14.22 -13.70 7.96
C ASN A 64 -14.76 -14.90 8.74
N VAL A 65 -14.25 -15.12 9.93
CA VAL A 65 -14.80 -16.08 10.88
C VAL A 65 -16.17 -15.61 11.39
N PRO A 66 -17.00 -16.49 11.99
CA PRO A 66 -18.35 -16.12 12.43
C PRO A 66 -18.45 -14.85 13.25
N ASP A 67 -17.46 -14.56 14.10
CA ASP A 67 -17.40 -13.35 14.93
C ASP A 67 -17.22 -12.06 14.11
N LEU A 68 -16.80 -12.15 12.87
CA LEU A 68 -16.56 -11.03 11.95
C LEU A 68 -17.63 -10.90 10.85
N VAL A 69 -18.68 -11.70 10.91
CA VAL A 69 -19.73 -11.76 9.85
C VAL A 69 -20.39 -10.40 9.58
N ASN A 70 -20.46 -9.54 10.58
CA ASN A 70 -21.05 -8.20 10.47
C ASN A 70 -20.06 -7.13 9.97
N ILE A 71 -18.81 -7.49 9.72
CA ILE A 71 -17.81 -6.57 9.19
C ILE A 71 -17.79 -6.70 7.67
N PRO A 72 -18.02 -5.61 6.91
CA PRO A 72 -17.97 -5.66 5.46
C PRO A 72 -16.64 -6.18 4.93
N THR A 73 -16.65 -7.02 3.89
CA THR A 73 -15.42 -7.57 3.28
C THR A 73 -14.48 -6.48 2.76
N ALA A 74 -15.01 -5.33 2.35
CA ALA A 74 -14.20 -4.16 2.00
C ALA A 74 -13.35 -3.68 3.18
N ILE A 75 -13.91 -3.64 4.38
CA ILE A 75 -13.18 -3.26 5.60
C ILE A 75 -12.15 -4.33 5.98
N THR A 76 -12.53 -5.60 5.81
CA THR A 76 -11.59 -6.72 5.96
C THR A 76 -10.37 -6.54 5.03
N ALA A 77 -10.60 -6.19 3.76
CA ALA A 77 -9.54 -5.96 2.80
C ALA A 77 -8.63 -4.79 3.20
N LEU A 78 -9.19 -3.69 3.70
CA LEU A 78 -8.38 -2.54 4.15
C LEU A 78 -7.36 -2.93 5.24
N TRP A 79 -7.77 -3.75 6.22
CA TRP A 79 -6.89 -4.14 7.33
C TRP A 79 -6.04 -5.38 7.04
N ALA A 80 -6.48 -6.28 6.17
CA ALA A 80 -5.78 -7.54 5.90
C ALA A 80 -4.31 -7.34 5.52
N ARG A 81 -4.00 -6.37 4.68
CA ARG A 81 -2.62 -6.10 4.23
C ARG A 81 -1.68 -5.74 5.37
N TYR A 82 -2.13 -5.02 6.39
CA TYR A 82 -1.33 -4.73 7.58
C TYR A 82 -1.06 -5.98 8.40
N PHE A 83 -2.13 -6.73 8.67
CA PHE A 83 -2.04 -7.92 9.51
C PHE A 83 -1.19 -9.01 8.83
N PHE A 84 -1.47 -9.31 7.57
CA PHE A 84 -0.76 -10.38 6.87
C PHE A 84 0.68 -10.01 6.51
N ALA A 85 1.00 -8.73 6.23
CA ALA A 85 2.39 -8.29 6.13
C ALA A 85 3.17 -8.54 7.43
N SER A 86 2.51 -8.44 8.59
CA SER A 86 3.12 -8.76 9.88
C SER A 86 3.29 -10.26 10.14
N LEU A 87 2.51 -11.10 9.49
CA LEU A 87 2.40 -12.54 9.78
C LEU A 87 3.20 -13.42 8.82
N ILE A 88 3.03 -13.21 7.51
CA ILE A 88 3.51 -14.14 6.48
C ILE A 88 4.79 -13.70 5.77
N SER A 89 5.28 -12.48 6.02
CA SER A 89 6.59 -12.08 5.49
C SER A 89 7.70 -12.90 6.13
N ALA A 90 8.63 -13.39 5.31
CA ALA A 90 9.75 -14.17 5.79
C ALA A 90 10.73 -13.30 6.62
N PRO A 91 11.50 -13.92 7.53
CA PRO A 91 12.55 -13.20 8.25
C PRO A 91 13.53 -12.54 7.28
N GLY A 92 13.77 -11.24 7.45
CA GLY A 92 14.62 -10.44 6.57
C GLY A 92 13.89 -9.78 5.41
N ASP A 93 12.64 -10.15 5.13
CA ASP A 93 11.83 -9.42 4.16
C ASP A 93 11.43 -8.04 4.68
N VAL A 94 11.38 -7.10 3.75
CA VAL A 94 10.76 -5.79 3.95
C VAL A 94 9.56 -5.73 3.03
N SER A 95 8.39 -5.54 3.62
CA SER A 95 7.13 -5.51 2.90
C SER A 95 6.62 -4.09 2.75
N ILE A 96 6.01 -3.81 1.61
CA ILE A 96 5.18 -2.63 1.40
C ILE A 96 3.73 -3.04 1.25
N ILE A 97 2.81 -2.32 1.89
CA ILE A 97 1.38 -2.45 1.66
C ILE A 97 0.90 -1.36 0.72
N SER A 98 -0.01 -1.70 -0.20
CA SER A 98 -0.53 -0.77 -1.20
C SER A 98 -2.00 -1.03 -1.50
N ASP A 99 -2.70 -0.01 -1.97
CA ASP A 99 -4.02 -0.16 -2.57
C ASP A 99 -3.89 -0.69 -4.00
N VAL A 100 -4.89 -1.44 -4.47
CA VAL A 100 -4.85 -2.01 -5.84
C VAL A 100 -5.10 -0.98 -6.94
N ASP A 101 -5.70 0.15 -6.63
CA ASP A 101 -5.90 1.28 -7.55
C ASP A 101 -4.76 2.32 -7.49
N MET A 102 -3.64 1.94 -6.84
CA MET A 102 -2.44 2.76 -6.69
C MET A 102 -1.27 2.17 -7.48
N PHE A 103 -0.89 2.85 -8.56
CA PHE A 103 0.21 2.42 -9.44
C PHE A 103 1.51 3.14 -9.07
N PRO A 104 2.57 2.42 -8.69
CA PRO A 104 3.87 3.05 -8.49
C PRO A 104 4.43 3.54 -9.83
N LEU A 105 4.99 4.74 -9.87
CA LEU A 105 5.57 5.32 -11.09
C LEU A 105 7.08 5.50 -10.99
N SER A 106 7.62 5.79 -9.81
CA SER A 106 9.01 6.16 -9.63
C SER A 106 9.82 5.12 -8.86
N ARG A 107 10.83 4.53 -9.50
CA ARG A 107 11.80 3.67 -8.83
C ARG A 107 12.58 4.42 -7.75
N ASP A 108 12.94 5.67 -7.98
CA ASP A 108 13.66 6.49 -6.99
C ASP A 108 12.87 6.63 -5.71
N TYR A 109 11.56 6.83 -5.84
CA TYR A 109 10.68 6.98 -4.69
C TYR A 109 10.50 5.69 -3.88
N PHE A 110 10.34 4.54 -4.54
CA PHE A 110 10.06 3.28 -3.85
C PHE A 110 11.32 2.46 -3.52
N VAL A 111 12.46 2.77 -4.11
CA VAL A 111 13.69 1.99 -3.94
C VAL A 111 14.82 2.85 -3.40
N HIS A 112 15.30 3.83 -4.17
CA HIS A 112 16.58 4.49 -3.86
C HIS A 112 16.50 5.31 -2.58
N GLN A 113 15.40 6.01 -2.33
CA GLN A 113 15.27 6.76 -1.07
C GLN A 113 15.23 5.87 0.18
N LEU A 114 14.91 4.58 0.03
CA LEU A 114 14.89 3.63 1.15
C LEU A 114 16.25 2.98 1.41
N GLU A 115 17.21 3.06 0.48
CA GLU A 115 18.51 2.38 0.62
C GLU A 115 19.27 2.87 1.87
N ALA A 116 19.18 4.15 2.19
CA ALA A 116 19.80 4.73 3.37
C ALA A 116 19.01 4.55 4.68
N VAL A 117 17.76 4.03 4.60
CA VAL A 117 16.90 3.84 5.77
C VAL A 117 17.26 2.53 6.45
N PRO A 118 17.53 2.51 7.78
CA PRO A 118 17.81 1.29 8.52
C PRO A 118 16.66 0.27 8.43
N SER A 119 16.98 -1.03 8.45
CA SER A 119 15.99 -2.10 8.30
C SER A 119 15.05 -2.26 9.50
N ASP A 120 15.41 -1.72 10.65
CA ASP A 120 14.61 -1.66 11.87
C ASP A 120 13.71 -0.42 11.96
N THR A 121 13.66 0.40 10.91
CA THR A 121 12.78 1.55 10.79
C THR A 121 11.43 1.14 10.24
N TYR A 122 10.37 1.84 10.66
CA TYR A 122 9.07 1.80 10.02
C TYR A 122 8.94 3.00 9.08
N ALA A 123 8.77 2.78 7.79
CA ALA A 123 8.64 3.85 6.82
C ALA A 123 7.18 4.01 6.35
N HIS A 124 6.77 5.24 6.13
CA HIS A 124 5.50 5.58 5.50
C HIS A 124 5.75 6.57 4.37
N LEU A 125 5.57 6.10 3.13
CA LEU A 125 5.97 6.87 1.95
C LEU A 125 4.88 7.84 1.45
N HIS A 126 3.73 7.87 2.06
CA HIS A 126 2.64 8.77 1.68
C HIS A 126 2.44 9.88 2.72
N ALA A 127 3.42 10.77 2.86
CA ALA A 127 3.55 11.68 4.00
C ALA A 127 2.74 12.99 3.95
N ASN A 128 1.56 13.04 3.33
CA ASN A 128 0.66 14.21 3.44
C ASN A 128 -0.25 14.15 4.69
N VAL A 129 0.31 13.65 5.78
CA VAL A 129 -0.37 13.38 7.06
C VAL A 129 -1.03 14.59 7.72
N PRO A 130 -0.49 15.83 7.67
CA PRO A 130 -1.03 16.90 8.51
C PRO A 130 -2.42 17.38 8.13
N ALA A 131 -2.83 17.22 6.87
CA ALA A 131 -4.06 17.84 6.38
C ALA A 131 -5.34 17.16 6.90
N TYR A 132 -5.27 15.87 7.28
CA TYR A 132 -6.46 15.08 7.62
C TYR A 132 -6.41 14.47 9.02
N GLY A 133 -5.33 14.67 9.78
CA GLY A 133 -5.17 14.11 11.14
C GLY A 133 -5.07 12.58 11.18
N ARG A 134 -4.89 11.91 10.04
CA ARG A 134 -4.71 10.47 9.93
C ARG A 134 -3.65 10.11 8.89
N ILE A 135 -3.04 8.94 9.07
CA ILE A 135 -2.01 8.39 8.19
C ILE A 135 -2.70 7.51 7.14
N PRO A 136 -2.56 7.83 5.85
CA PRO A 136 -3.14 7.01 4.78
C PRO A 136 -2.65 5.56 4.83
N SER A 137 -3.52 4.62 4.47
CA SER A 137 -3.21 3.19 4.56
C SER A 137 -2.30 2.65 3.45
N CYS A 138 -1.98 3.42 2.42
CA CYS A 138 -1.05 3.00 1.38
C CYS A 138 0.40 3.34 1.73
N TYR A 139 1.33 2.49 1.24
CA TYR A 139 2.78 2.68 1.28
C TYR A 139 3.42 2.69 2.68
N HIS A 140 2.89 1.88 3.60
CA HIS A 140 3.64 1.52 4.79
C HIS A 140 4.69 0.46 4.42
N VAL A 141 5.93 0.68 4.85
CA VAL A 141 7.08 -0.17 4.53
C VAL A 141 7.78 -0.56 5.82
N ALA A 142 7.85 -1.86 6.09
CA ALA A 142 8.52 -2.37 7.27
C ALA A 142 8.85 -3.87 7.16
N SER A 143 9.68 -4.36 8.07
CA SER A 143 9.79 -5.79 8.35
C SER A 143 8.53 -6.30 9.06
N ALA A 144 8.26 -7.62 9.01
CA ALA A 144 7.17 -8.22 9.76
C ALA A 144 7.23 -7.91 11.26
N ALA A 145 8.42 -7.88 11.84
CA ALA A 145 8.63 -7.55 13.25
C ALA A 145 8.20 -6.11 13.55
N ASN A 146 8.57 -5.16 12.70
CA ASN A 146 8.20 -3.76 12.88
C ASN A 146 6.70 -3.52 12.65
N PHE A 147 6.06 -4.19 11.67
CA PHE A 147 4.61 -4.16 11.54
C PHE A 147 3.93 -4.62 12.84
N ARG A 148 4.37 -5.77 13.42
CA ARG A 148 3.82 -6.25 14.70
C ARG A 148 4.00 -5.27 15.83
N ALA A 149 5.23 -4.79 16.00
CA ALA A 149 5.57 -3.94 17.14
C ALA A 149 4.88 -2.58 17.08
N VAL A 150 4.86 -1.93 15.90
CA VAL A 150 4.26 -0.61 15.70
C VAL A 150 2.73 -0.67 15.80
N LEU A 151 2.11 -1.71 15.24
CA LEU A 151 0.64 -1.83 15.17
C LEU A 151 0.04 -2.63 16.33
N GLY A 152 0.85 -3.07 17.29
CA GLY A 152 0.38 -3.82 18.45
C GLY A 152 -0.18 -5.21 18.10
N LEU A 153 0.38 -5.86 17.07
CA LEU A 153 -0.08 -7.16 16.55
C LEU A 153 0.67 -8.35 17.16
N GLU A 154 1.54 -8.12 18.15
CA GLU A 154 2.43 -9.18 18.70
C GLU A 154 1.69 -10.31 19.41
N LYS A 155 0.48 -10.07 19.91
CA LYS A 155 -0.28 -11.00 20.75
C LYS A 155 -1.71 -11.26 20.27
N GLY A 156 -2.09 -10.77 19.08
CA GLY A 156 -3.46 -10.85 18.61
C GLY A 156 -3.66 -11.89 17.52
N SER A 157 -4.78 -12.59 17.57
CA SER A 157 -5.33 -13.32 16.44
C SER A 157 -5.86 -12.36 15.38
N TRP A 158 -6.08 -12.87 14.16
CA TRP A 158 -6.77 -12.10 13.10
C TRP A 158 -8.10 -11.52 13.60
N THR A 159 -8.92 -12.34 14.28
CA THR A 159 -10.22 -11.94 14.81
C THR A 159 -10.10 -10.78 15.80
N GLU A 160 -9.21 -10.89 16.80
CA GLU A 160 -9.01 -9.84 17.79
C GLU A 160 -8.51 -8.54 17.16
N SER A 161 -7.57 -8.65 16.20
CA SER A 161 -7.06 -7.50 15.48
C SER A 161 -8.17 -6.80 14.70
N MET A 162 -8.98 -7.56 13.96
CA MET A 162 -10.06 -7.01 13.15
C MET A 162 -11.16 -6.37 14.01
N LEU A 163 -11.49 -6.97 15.17
CA LEU A 163 -12.45 -6.39 16.11
C LEU A 163 -11.96 -5.07 16.70
N LYS A 164 -10.66 -4.96 17.02
CA LYS A 164 -10.06 -3.70 17.51
C LYS A 164 -10.15 -2.60 16.45
N VAL A 165 -9.80 -2.92 15.21
CA VAL A 165 -9.89 -1.97 14.09
C VAL A 165 -11.33 -1.53 13.86
N TRP A 166 -12.26 -2.49 13.83
CA TRP A 166 -13.69 -2.19 13.68
C TRP A 166 -14.25 -1.35 14.83
N ALA A 167 -13.79 -1.59 16.06
CA ALA A 167 -14.18 -0.79 17.23
C ALA A 167 -13.63 0.64 17.18
N SER A 168 -12.52 0.88 16.48
CA SER A 168 -11.92 2.22 16.35
C SER A 168 -12.61 3.11 15.32
N ARG A 169 -13.58 2.58 14.55
CA ARG A 169 -14.27 3.33 13.51
C ARG A 169 -14.96 4.58 14.05
N LYS A 170 -14.78 5.68 13.35
CA LYS A 170 -15.45 6.96 13.64
C LYS A 170 -16.70 7.17 12.78
N HIS A 171 -16.81 6.44 11.67
CA HIS A 171 -17.91 6.48 10.72
C HIS A 171 -18.70 5.19 10.77
N ALA A 172 -20.02 5.25 10.57
CA ALA A 172 -20.92 4.09 10.68
C ALA A 172 -20.60 2.99 9.66
N ASP A 173 -20.13 3.37 8.46
CA ASP A 173 -19.71 2.47 7.40
C ASP A 173 -18.33 1.84 7.64
N GLY A 174 -17.59 2.35 8.64
CA GLY A 174 -16.25 1.89 8.98
C GLY A 174 -15.16 2.33 8.00
N TRP A 175 -15.48 3.13 7.00
CA TRP A 175 -14.46 3.65 6.08
C TRP A 175 -13.41 4.45 6.86
N PHE A 176 -12.12 4.22 6.57
CA PHE A 176 -10.95 4.73 7.28
C PHE A 176 -10.66 4.16 8.68
N CYS A 177 -11.35 3.11 9.13
CA CYS A 177 -11.08 2.55 10.46
C CYS A 177 -9.65 1.97 10.58
N ASP A 178 -9.09 1.45 9.50
CA ASP A 178 -7.70 1.00 9.39
C ASP A 178 -6.71 2.15 9.54
N GLU A 179 -6.96 3.29 8.88
CA GLU A 179 -6.14 4.51 9.00
C GLU A 179 -6.21 5.12 10.40
N ASP A 180 -7.41 5.22 10.97
CA ASP A 180 -7.62 5.72 12.32
C ASP A 180 -6.89 4.84 13.35
N PHE A 181 -7.01 3.51 13.23
CA PHE A 181 -6.32 2.58 14.11
C PHE A 181 -4.80 2.64 13.93
N ALA A 182 -4.30 2.56 12.70
CA ALA A 182 -2.86 2.63 12.41
C ALA A 182 -2.27 3.95 12.92
N THR A 183 -2.96 5.08 12.72
CA THR A 183 -2.53 6.38 13.23
C THR A 183 -2.37 6.38 14.74
N CYS A 184 -3.37 5.87 15.48
CA CYS A 184 -3.30 5.78 16.93
C CYS A 184 -2.14 4.90 17.40
N GLN A 185 -1.92 3.75 16.76
CA GLN A 185 -0.82 2.85 17.11
C GLN A 185 0.55 3.47 16.82
N MET A 186 0.71 4.11 15.67
CA MET A 186 1.96 4.79 15.31
C MET A 186 2.27 5.94 16.26
N GLN A 187 1.29 6.76 16.65
CA GLN A 187 1.45 7.83 17.64
C GLN A 187 1.82 7.32 19.03
N ALA A 188 1.28 6.18 19.43
CA ALA A 188 1.60 5.54 20.70
C ALA A 188 2.95 4.80 20.69
N SER A 189 3.50 4.54 19.53
CA SER A 189 4.72 3.76 19.35
C SER A 189 5.97 4.59 19.67
N ARG A 190 7.00 3.90 20.21
CA ARG A 190 8.33 4.49 20.42
C ARG A 190 9.32 4.19 19.29
N HIS A 191 8.83 3.61 18.19
CA HIS A 191 9.67 3.28 17.04
C HIS A 191 10.15 4.52 16.30
N THR A 192 11.25 4.37 15.58
CA THR A 192 11.71 5.39 14.64
C THR A 192 10.91 5.28 13.36
N PHE A 193 10.39 6.41 12.90
CA PHE A 193 9.64 6.50 11.65
C PHE A 193 10.44 7.27 10.61
N TYR A 194 10.40 6.78 9.37
CA TYR A 194 10.84 7.50 8.19
C TYR A 194 9.61 7.95 7.40
N MET A 195 9.40 9.24 7.31
CA MET A 195 8.26 9.84 6.62
C MET A 195 8.80 10.95 5.71
N PRO A 196 9.14 10.65 4.46
CA PRO A 196 9.65 11.65 3.53
C PRO A 196 8.57 12.70 3.26
N SER A 197 8.93 13.96 3.34
CA SER A 197 8.03 15.03 2.93
C SER A 197 7.76 14.95 1.43
N ARG A 198 6.50 14.93 1.03
CA ARG A 198 6.14 15.19 -0.37
C ARG A 198 6.36 16.67 -0.64
N ARG A 199 7.15 16.98 -1.67
CA ARG A 199 7.57 18.35 -1.94
C ARG A 199 6.50 19.21 -2.59
N HIS A 200 5.56 18.59 -3.33
CA HIS A 200 4.56 19.31 -4.13
C HIS A 200 3.23 18.55 -4.22
N GLN A 201 2.16 19.31 -4.44
CA GLN A 201 0.85 18.78 -4.82
C GLN A 201 0.88 18.00 -6.17
N PHE A 202 2.00 18.02 -6.88
CA PHE A 202 2.20 17.36 -8.18
C PHE A 202 2.97 16.04 -8.09
N ASP A 203 3.22 15.52 -6.87
CA ASP A 203 3.95 14.26 -6.70
C ASP A 203 3.10 13.02 -7.06
N ARG A 204 1.80 13.22 -7.21
CA ARG A 204 0.81 12.19 -7.54
C ARG A 204 -0.03 12.62 -8.72
N ILE A 205 -0.34 11.67 -9.60
CA ILE A 205 -1.46 11.80 -10.54
C ILE A 205 -2.69 11.23 -9.82
N ASP A 206 -3.69 12.05 -9.55
CA ASP A 206 -4.89 11.60 -8.86
C ASP A 206 -6.00 11.19 -9.87
N ARG A 207 -7.15 10.81 -9.34
CA ARG A 207 -8.30 10.21 -10.06
C ARG A 207 -8.86 11.04 -11.21
N ASP A 208 -8.62 12.34 -11.25
CA ASP A 208 -8.95 13.20 -12.37
C ASP A 208 -8.03 12.99 -13.58
N LEU A 209 -6.93 12.23 -13.40
CA LEU A 209 -5.89 11.98 -14.40
C LEU A 209 -5.31 13.27 -15.00
N TYR A 210 -5.27 14.33 -14.20
CA TYR A 210 -4.58 15.56 -14.58
C TYR A 210 -3.09 15.43 -14.28
N TYR A 211 -2.26 15.69 -15.28
CA TYR A 211 -0.80 15.68 -15.14
C TYR A 211 -0.15 16.57 -16.20
N ASP A 212 1.05 17.02 -15.88
CA ASP A 212 1.93 17.68 -16.83
C ASP A 212 2.79 16.65 -17.56
N VAL A 213 2.76 16.68 -18.90
CA VAL A 213 3.45 15.68 -19.76
C VAL A 213 4.96 15.77 -19.62
N GLU A 214 5.51 16.98 -19.49
CA GLU A 214 6.95 17.19 -19.32
C GLU A 214 7.38 16.65 -17.95
N MET A 215 6.67 16.98 -16.87
CA MET A 215 6.94 16.47 -15.53
C MET A 215 6.82 14.95 -15.46
N LEU A 216 5.86 14.35 -16.17
CA LEU A 216 5.74 12.89 -16.26
C LEU A 216 6.97 12.28 -16.94
N SER A 217 7.41 12.86 -18.05
CA SER A 217 8.60 12.39 -18.79
C SER A 217 9.91 12.55 -18.01
N LEU A 218 9.94 13.48 -17.07
CA LEU A 218 11.06 13.69 -16.16
C LEU A 218 11.02 12.79 -14.91
N GLY A 219 9.96 11.96 -14.74
CA GLY A 219 9.81 11.07 -13.60
C GLY A 219 9.46 11.79 -12.30
N ALA A 220 8.83 12.96 -12.37
CA ALA A 220 8.50 13.77 -11.20
C ALA A 220 7.34 13.19 -10.37
N TYR A 221 6.47 12.38 -10.98
CA TYR A 221 5.36 11.74 -10.31
C TYR A 221 5.79 10.42 -9.66
N TYR A 222 5.41 10.22 -8.42
CA TYR A 222 5.75 9.02 -7.66
C TYR A 222 4.74 7.91 -7.84
N ASP A 223 3.46 8.25 -7.93
CA ASP A 223 2.37 7.31 -8.08
C ASP A 223 1.18 7.87 -8.87
N LEU A 224 0.34 6.97 -9.31
CA LEU A 224 -0.96 7.24 -9.92
C LEU A 224 -2.04 6.60 -9.05
N HIS A 225 -2.96 7.39 -8.52
CA HIS A 225 -4.20 6.94 -7.90
C HIS A 225 -5.29 6.90 -8.96
N ALA A 226 -5.56 5.73 -9.49
CA ALA A 226 -6.39 5.57 -10.66
C ALA A 226 -7.88 5.79 -10.39
N PRO A 227 -8.63 6.37 -11.35
CA PRO A 227 -10.09 6.44 -11.28
C PRO A 227 -10.71 5.05 -11.48
N ARG A 228 -11.92 4.88 -11.00
CA ARG A 228 -12.69 3.64 -11.01
C ARG A 228 -13.97 3.80 -11.81
N PRO A 229 -14.42 2.77 -12.53
CA PRO A 229 -13.80 1.45 -12.73
C PRO A 229 -12.62 1.49 -13.72
N TYR A 230 -11.73 0.48 -13.62
CA TYR A 230 -10.52 0.45 -14.46
C TYR A 230 -10.80 0.45 -15.96
N HIS A 231 -11.74 -0.38 -16.40
CA HIS A 231 -12.04 -0.57 -17.85
C HIS A 231 -12.45 0.73 -18.55
N GLU A 232 -13.11 1.67 -17.87
CA GLU A 232 -13.49 2.97 -18.45
C GLU A 232 -12.28 3.90 -18.65
N HIS A 233 -11.22 3.70 -17.89
CA HIS A 233 -10.04 4.57 -17.87
C HIS A 233 -8.76 3.88 -18.35
N ALA A 234 -8.85 2.59 -18.72
CA ALA A 234 -7.69 1.75 -19.02
C ALA A 234 -6.75 2.35 -20.05
N ALA A 235 -7.28 2.86 -21.17
CA ALA A 235 -6.47 3.47 -22.23
C ALA A 235 -5.65 4.67 -21.72
N LYS A 236 -6.24 5.53 -20.91
CA LYS A 236 -5.56 6.70 -20.36
C LYS A 236 -4.52 6.28 -19.29
N ILE A 237 -4.88 5.35 -18.42
CA ILE A 237 -3.96 4.79 -17.41
C ILE A 237 -2.75 4.17 -18.13
N GLN A 238 -2.96 3.31 -19.12
CA GLN A 238 -1.89 2.68 -19.87
C GLN A 238 -0.99 3.69 -20.60
N SER A 239 -1.58 4.75 -21.17
CA SER A 239 -0.81 5.84 -21.78
C SER A 239 0.12 6.52 -20.76
N ILE A 240 -0.35 6.78 -19.54
CA ILE A 240 0.46 7.35 -18.45
C ILE A 240 1.60 6.38 -18.10
N LEU A 241 1.26 5.10 -17.84
CA LEU A 241 2.24 4.09 -17.45
C LEU A 241 3.34 3.89 -18.52
N GLN A 242 3.00 3.98 -19.81
CA GLN A 242 3.96 3.89 -20.91
C GLN A 242 4.86 5.12 -21.03
N ALA A 243 4.35 6.31 -20.67
CA ALA A 243 5.09 7.55 -20.75
C ALA A 243 6.12 7.73 -19.61
N VAL A 244 5.99 6.96 -18.51
CA VAL A 244 6.96 6.99 -17.40
C VAL A 244 8.29 6.38 -17.87
N PRO A 245 9.44 7.07 -17.63
CA PRO A 245 10.76 6.53 -17.97
C PRO A 245 11.03 5.16 -17.32
N GLY A 246 11.58 4.21 -18.07
CA GLY A 246 11.94 2.89 -17.54
C GLY A 246 13.08 2.92 -16.51
N GLU A 247 13.99 3.88 -16.66
CA GLU A 247 15.03 4.20 -15.69
C GLU A 247 14.85 5.65 -15.26
N THR A 248 14.55 5.87 -14.01
CA THR A 248 14.46 7.22 -13.45
C THR A 248 15.87 7.77 -13.22
N ARG A 249 16.10 9.01 -13.65
CA ARG A 249 17.31 9.75 -13.29
C ARG A 249 17.28 10.00 -11.77
N PRO A 250 18.46 10.02 -11.09
CA PRO A 250 18.49 10.31 -9.67
C PRO A 250 17.76 11.63 -9.41
N ALA A 251 16.75 11.56 -8.55
CA ALA A 251 15.96 12.73 -8.18
C ALA A 251 16.88 13.79 -7.59
N LEU A 252 16.68 15.03 -8.01
CA LEU A 252 17.36 16.21 -7.45
C LEU A 252 17.23 16.18 -5.92
N GLY A 253 18.38 15.98 -5.26
CA GLY A 253 18.63 15.95 -3.83
C GLY A 253 17.42 15.99 -2.89
N HIS A 254 17.08 14.87 -2.28
CA HIS A 254 16.07 14.80 -1.22
C HIS A 254 16.69 15.17 0.12
N ASP A 255 16.19 16.22 0.76
CA ASP A 255 16.49 16.46 2.18
C ASP A 255 15.79 15.39 3.01
N ILE A 256 16.59 14.53 3.63
CA ILE A 256 16.13 13.47 4.51
C ILE A 256 15.72 14.13 5.84
N LEU A 257 14.42 14.33 6.05
CA LEU A 257 13.88 14.72 7.34
C LEU A 257 13.40 13.45 8.06
N ALA A 258 14.20 12.99 9.02
CA ALA A 258 13.73 11.98 9.96
C ALA A 258 12.84 12.66 11.00
N TYR A 259 11.56 12.30 11.07
CA TYR A 259 10.64 12.78 12.09
C TYR A 259 10.53 11.73 13.21
N ARG A 260 10.75 12.16 14.46
CA ARG A 260 10.14 11.50 15.60
C ARG A 260 8.72 12.04 15.70
N VAL A 261 7.73 11.16 15.57
CA VAL A 261 6.37 11.49 15.97
C VAL A 261 6.39 11.62 17.49
N LEU A 262 6.17 12.81 17.99
CA LEU A 262 6.03 13.11 19.41
C LEU A 262 4.61 12.79 19.86
#